data_a805adc0d157e9cf6fd1b832bde2584e
#
_entry.id   a805adc0d157e9cf6fd1b832bde2584e
#
_cell.length_a   1.000
_cell.length_b   1.000
_cell.length_c   1.000
_cell.angle_alpha   90.00
_cell.angle_beta   90.00
_cell.angle_gamma   90.00
#
_symmetry.space_group_name_H-M   'P 1'
#
loop_
_entity.id
_entity.type
_entity.pdbx_description
1 polymer ?
#
loop_
_entity_poly.entity_id
_entity_poly.type
_entity_poly.pdbx_seq_one_letter_code
_entity_poly.pdbx_strand_id
1 'polypeptide(L)'
;MSTRSRIGLELSDGSVLSAYHHWDGYPEWLGRILNTHYNTKEKVAELIDGGDMSSCWSEKSWGKLREDLSYGPEYYSARGEDCPPRLDKDMDEFFSDNEEYSYIFRNGNWYAYDMHLSLIHI
;
A
#
# COMPACT_ATOMS: atom_id res chain seq x y z
N MET A 1 -4.98 12.13 13.27
CA MET A 1 -4.39 12.66 12.04
C MET A 1 -3.96 11.50 11.16
N SER A 2 -4.34 11.52 9.90
CA SER A 2 -3.98 10.46 8.98
C SER A 2 -2.53 10.58 8.49
N THR A 3 -1.84 9.46 8.37
CA THR A 3 -0.55 9.39 7.69
C THR A 3 -0.79 8.74 6.34
N ARG A 4 -0.88 9.55 5.31
CA ARG A 4 -1.25 9.12 3.96
C ARG A 4 -0.11 8.45 3.23
N SER A 5 -0.42 7.43 2.46
CA SER A 5 0.58 6.73 1.67
C SER A 5 -0.03 6.17 0.39
N ARG A 6 0.85 5.72 -0.50
CA ARG A 6 0.45 5.03 -1.70
C ARG A 6 1.27 3.75 -1.82
N ILE A 7 0.60 2.67 -2.19
CA ILE A 7 1.21 1.34 -2.29
C ILE A 7 1.23 0.96 -3.76
N GLY A 8 2.41 0.71 -4.31
CA GLY A 8 2.58 0.43 -5.73
C GLY A 8 3.29 -0.88 -6.03
N LEU A 9 3.01 -1.40 -7.21
CA LEU A 9 3.68 -2.56 -7.80
C LEU A 9 4.22 -2.16 -9.17
N GLU A 10 5.54 -2.25 -9.35
CA GLU A 10 6.15 -2.02 -10.65
C GLU A 10 5.90 -3.22 -11.55
N LEU A 11 5.34 -2.96 -12.72
CA LEU A 11 5.07 -3.98 -13.73
C LEU A 11 6.26 -4.14 -14.68
N SER A 12 6.24 -5.19 -15.49
CA SER A 12 7.36 -5.55 -16.37
C SER A 12 7.69 -4.50 -17.41
N ASP A 13 6.74 -3.65 -17.79
CA ASP A 13 6.93 -2.58 -18.77
C ASP A 13 7.34 -1.25 -18.13
N GLY A 14 7.57 -1.21 -16.82
CA GLY A 14 7.92 -0.01 -16.09
C GLY A 14 6.75 0.81 -15.60
N SER A 15 5.52 0.43 -15.92
CA SER A 15 4.34 1.07 -15.38
C SER A 15 4.13 0.65 -13.91
N VAL A 16 3.33 1.40 -13.18
CA VAL A 16 3.07 1.16 -11.75
C VAL A 16 1.58 1.07 -11.51
N LEU A 17 1.15 -0.07 -10.98
CA LEU A 17 -0.22 -0.23 -10.48
C LEU A 17 -0.21 0.10 -9.01
N SER A 18 -1.10 0.97 -8.55
CA SER A 18 -1.06 1.45 -7.16
C SER A 18 -2.44 1.71 -6.58
N ALA A 19 -2.48 1.73 -5.24
CA ALA A 19 -3.67 2.07 -4.48
C ALA A 19 -3.31 3.07 -3.38
N TYR A 20 -4.25 3.95 -3.03
CA TYR A 20 -4.13 4.89 -1.94
C TYR A 20 -4.40 4.22 -0.60
N HIS A 21 -3.66 4.63 0.43
CA HIS A 21 -3.79 4.13 1.80
C HIS A 21 -3.90 5.31 2.76
N HIS A 22 -4.96 5.37 3.58
CA HIS A 22 -5.30 6.57 4.34
C HIS A 22 -4.73 6.63 5.75
N TRP A 23 -4.90 5.56 6.56
CA TRP A 23 -4.54 5.58 7.97
C TRP A 23 -3.25 4.80 8.26
N ASP A 24 -2.40 5.37 9.14
CA ASP A 24 -1.21 4.67 9.65
C ASP A 24 -0.25 4.20 8.54
N GLY A 25 -0.01 5.07 7.56
CA GLY A 25 0.86 4.76 6.41
C GLY A 25 2.36 4.91 6.69
N TYR A 26 2.76 5.10 7.94
CA TYR A 26 4.16 5.30 8.31
C TYR A 26 4.96 3.97 8.28
N PRO A 27 6.30 4.04 8.06
CA PRO A 27 7.10 2.83 7.84
C PRO A 27 7.10 1.84 9.00
N GLU A 28 7.02 2.30 10.23
CA GLU A 28 7.02 1.46 11.43
C GLU A 28 5.77 0.60 11.55
N TRP A 29 4.72 0.95 10.83
CA TRP A 29 3.45 0.19 10.79
C TRP A 29 3.24 -0.43 9.41
N LEU A 30 2.90 0.39 8.42
CA LEU A 30 2.58 -0.11 7.08
C LEU A 30 3.78 -0.78 6.41
N GLY A 31 4.97 -0.18 6.53
CA GLY A 31 6.17 -0.75 5.93
C GLY A 31 6.46 -2.16 6.45
N ARG A 32 6.28 -2.38 7.75
CA ARG A 32 6.47 -3.69 8.36
C ARG A 32 5.41 -4.69 7.93
N ILE A 33 4.16 -4.25 7.83
CA ILE A 33 3.06 -5.09 7.37
C ILE A 33 3.32 -5.56 5.93
N LEU A 34 3.67 -4.63 5.05
CA LEU A 34 3.95 -4.94 3.65
C LEU A 34 5.13 -5.92 3.52
N ASN A 35 6.21 -5.63 4.22
CA ASN A 35 7.41 -6.46 4.14
C ASN A 35 7.21 -7.86 4.72
N THR A 36 6.36 -8.00 5.72
CA THR A 36 6.12 -9.28 6.41
C THR A 36 5.06 -10.12 5.72
N HIS A 37 3.95 -9.50 5.31
CA HIS A 37 2.76 -10.22 4.86
C HIS A 37 2.50 -10.14 3.36
N TYR A 38 3.10 -9.17 2.65
CA TYR A 38 2.92 -8.96 1.22
C TYR A 38 4.27 -8.98 0.51
N ASN A 39 4.96 -10.10 0.64
CA ASN A 39 6.36 -10.23 0.21
C ASN A 39 6.54 -10.97 -1.11
N THR A 40 5.47 -11.18 -1.86
CA THR A 40 5.52 -11.73 -3.22
C THR A 40 4.71 -10.87 -4.17
N LYS A 41 5.03 -10.90 -5.46
CA LYS A 41 4.32 -10.15 -6.49
C LYS A 41 2.83 -10.48 -6.47
N GLU A 42 2.49 -11.74 -6.30
CA GLU A 42 1.10 -12.22 -6.29
C GLU A 42 0.32 -11.63 -5.12
N LYS A 43 0.92 -11.61 -3.94
CA LYS A 43 0.31 -11.03 -2.74
C LYS A 43 0.14 -9.52 -2.88
N VAL A 44 1.13 -8.84 -3.45
CA VAL A 44 1.08 -7.40 -3.68
C VAL A 44 -0.01 -7.05 -4.71
N ALA A 45 -0.07 -7.80 -5.80
CA ALA A 45 -1.08 -7.60 -6.83
C ALA A 45 -2.49 -7.79 -6.28
N GLU A 46 -2.71 -8.81 -5.47
CA GLU A 46 -3.98 -9.07 -4.82
C GLU A 46 -4.37 -7.93 -3.87
N LEU A 47 -3.42 -7.43 -3.09
CA LEU A 47 -3.67 -6.30 -2.19
C LEU A 47 -4.12 -5.06 -2.95
N ILE A 48 -3.42 -4.71 -4.02
CA ILE A 48 -3.69 -3.50 -4.80
C ILE A 48 -4.97 -3.62 -5.62
N ASP A 49 -5.30 -4.83 -6.06
CA ASP A 49 -6.48 -5.10 -6.90
C ASP A 49 -7.78 -4.66 -6.24
N GLY A 50 -7.84 -4.65 -4.91
CA GLY A 50 -9.00 -4.14 -4.18
C GLY A 50 -9.20 -2.64 -4.28
N GLY A 51 -8.22 -1.90 -4.78
CA GLY A 51 -8.27 -0.45 -4.93
C GLY A 51 -7.86 0.30 -3.69
N ASP A 52 -8.27 1.55 -3.60
CA ASP A 52 -7.93 2.41 -2.48
C ASP A 52 -8.46 1.85 -1.16
N MET A 53 -7.71 2.03 -0.09
CA MET A 53 -8.04 1.46 1.20
C MET A 53 -7.96 2.49 2.34
N SER A 54 -8.84 2.32 3.31
CA SER A 54 -8.84 3.13 4.54
C SER A 54 -7.62 2.78 5.40
N SER A 55 -7.40 1.48 5.59
CA SER A 55 -6.20 0.99 6.28
C SER A 55 -5.87 -0.41 5.77
N CYS A 56 -4.58 -0.75 5.73
CA CYS A 56 -4.15 -2.09 5.36
C CYS A 56 -4.47 -3.06 6.50
N TRP A 57 -4.03 -2.71 7.70
CA TRP A 57 -4.36 -3.44 8.92
C TRP A 57 -4.52 -2.40 10.03
N SER A 58 -5.71 -2.30 10.62
CA SER A 58 -5.98 -1.39 11.71
C SER A 58 -5.72 -2.09 13.06
N GLU A 59 -5.66 -1.31 14.13
CA GLU A 59 -5.60 -1.88 15.49
C GLU A 59 -6.80 -2.79 15.76
N LYS A 60 -7.95 -2.43 15.22
CA LYS A 60 -9.14 -3.28 15.27
C LYS A 60 -8.90 -4.62 14.61
N SER A 61 -8.25 -4.59 13.44
CA SER A 61 -7.90 -5.80 12.71
C SER A 61 -6.92 -6.66 13.52
N TRP A 62 -5.95 -6.03 14.17
CA TRP A 62 -5.02 -6.73 15.05
C TRP A 62 -5.74 -7.45 16.20
N GLY A 63 -6.71 -6.81 16.82
CA GLY A 63 -7.50 -7.43 17.86
C GLY A 63 -8.29 -8.64 17.36
N LYS A 64 -8.90 -8.50 16.19
CA LYS A 64 -9.67 -9.57 15.56
C LYS A 64 -8.81 -10.74 15.09
N LEU A 65 -7.57 -10.46 14.71
CA LEU A 65 -6.63 -11.45 14.25
C LEU A 65 -6.49 -12.64 15.16
N ARG A 66 -6.57 -12.40 16.44
CA ARG A 66 -6.40 -13.44 17.47
C ARG A 66 -7.63 -14.32 17.60
N GLU A 67 -8.76 -13.86 17.11
CA GLU A 67 -10.04 -14.52 17.32
C GLU A 67 -10.58 -15.18 16.05
N ASP A 68 -10.57 -14.48 14.94
CA ASP A 68 -11.24 -14.95 13.72
C ASP A 68 -10.40 -14.90 12.42
N LEU A 69 -9.18 -14.40 12.50
CA LEU A 69 -8.27 -14.28 11.36
C LEU A 69 -8.81 -13.42 10.20
N SER A 70 -9.78 -12.55 10.50
CA SER A 70 -10.42 -11.70 9.48
C SER A 70 -9.71 -10.37 9.27
N TYR A 71 -8.45 -10.27 9.64
CA TYR A 71 -7.66 -9.08 9.46
C TYR A 71 -7.19 -8.92 8.02
N GLY A 72 -6.94 -7.69 7.64
CA GLY A 72 -6.48 -7.39 6.30
C GLY A 72 -6.89 -5.98 5.90
N PRO A 73 -6.81 -5.67 4.62
CA PRO A 73 -7.13 -4.33 4.14
C PRO A 73 -8.62 -4.02 4.26
N GLU A 74 -8.91 -2.77 4.62
CA GLU A 74 -10.27 -2.24 4.63
C GLU A 74 -10.44 -1.35 3.41
N TYR A 75 -10.98 -1.91 2.33
CA TYR A 75 -11.16 -1.20 1.07
C TYR A 75 -12.39 -0.28 1.10
N TYR A 76 -12.27 0.88 0.46
CA TYR A 76 -13.41 1.76 0.26
C TYR A 76 -14.50 1.12 -0.60
N SER A 77 -14.11 0.25 -1.53
CA SER A 77 -15.07 -0.50 -2.35
C SER A 77 -16.02 -1.36 -1.52
N ALA A 78 -15.56 -1.87 -0.38
CA ALA A 78 -16.39 -2.65 0.54
C ALA A 78 -17.46 -1.80 1.22
N ARG A 79 -17.31 -0.46 1.18
CA ARG A 79 -18.29 0.50 1.70
C ARG A 79 -19.17 1.07 0.60
N GLY A 80 -19.10 0.52 -0.63
CA GLY A 80 -19.89 0.98 -1.76
C GLY A 80 -19.27 2.13 -2.55
N GLU A 81 -18.01 2.48 -2.27
CA GLU A 81 -17.29 3.54 -2.98
C GLU A 81 -16.49 2.95 -4.13
N ASP A 82 -16.53 3.61 -5.29
CA ASP A 82 -15.80 3.16 -6.47
C ASP A 82 -14.40 3.78 -6.50
N CYS A 83 -13.43 3.08 -5.95
CA CYS A 83 -12.05 3.53 -5.84
C CYS A 83 -11.08 2.48 -6.39
N PRO A 84 -11.08 2.26 -7.71
CA PRO A 84 -10.22 1.24 -8.32
C PRO A 84 -8.74 1.60 -8.23
N PRO A 85 -7.84 0.64 -8.41
CA PRO A 85 -6.42 0.93 -8.44
C PRO A 85 -6.08 1.82 -9.64
N ARG A 86 -5.00 2.59 -9.50
CA ARG A 86 -4.52 3.51 -10.54
C ARG A 86 -3.33 2.89 -11.26
N LEU A 87 -3.33 3.00 -12.58
CA LEU A 87 -2.18 2.61 -13.40
C LEU A 87 -1.44 3.86 -13.85
N ASP A 88 -0.21 4.02 -13.41
CA ASP A 88 0.68 5.10 -13.83
C ASP A 88 1.68 4.56 -14.87
N LYS A 89 2.07 5.40 -15.82
CA LYS A 89 2.94 4.99 -16.92
C LYS A 89 4.38 4.71 -16.48
N ASP A 90 4.82 5.37 -15.39
CA ASP A 90 6.18 5.24 -14.86
C ASP A 90 6.23 5.64 -13.38
N MET A 91 7.44 5.56 -12.81
CA MET A 91 7.67 5.91 -11.40
C MET A 91 7.46 7.40 -11.13
N ASP A 92 7.79 8.28 -12.07
CA ASP A 92 7.62 9.72 -11.88
C ASP A 92 6.14 10.05 -11.70
N GLU A 93 5.28 9.44 -12.51
CA GLU A 93 3.83 9.64 -12.39
C GLU A 93 3.31 9.05 -11.07
N PHE A 94 3.84 7.90 -10.66
CA PHE A 94 3.49 7.29 -9.37
C PHE A 94 3.78 8.24 -8.20
N PHE A 95 4.94 8.90 -8.20
CA PHE A 95 5.34 9.81 -7.14
C PHE A 95 4.65 11.19 -7.23
N SER A 96 3.93 11.49 -8.29
CA SER A 96 3.36 12.82 -8.52
C SER A 96 2.33 13.27 -7.48
N ASP A 97 1.70 12.34 -6.77
CA ASP A 97 0.71 12.65 -5.74
C ASP A 97 1.33 13.27 -4.49
N ASN A 98 2.63 13.10 -4.31
CA ASN A 98 3.35 13.67 -3.17
C ASN A 98 2.74 13.29 -1.81
N GLU A 99 2.40 12.02 -1.65
CA GLU A 99 1.92 11.51 -0.38
C GLU A 99 3.04 11.51 0.67
N GLU A 100 2.70 11.44 1.96
CA GLU A 100 3.70 11.43 3.03
C GLU A 100 4.69 10.29 2.87
N TYR A 101 4.20 9.12 2.47
CA TYR A 101 5.03 7.96 2.17
C TYR A 101 4.56 7.27 0.90
N SER A 102 5.51 6.74 0.15
CA SER A 102 5.25 5.95 -1.04
C SER A 102 5.98 4.62 -0.94
N TYR A 103 5.26 3.53 -1.14
CA TYR A 103 5.82 2.18 -1.09
C TYR A 103 5.73 1.57 -2.47
N ILE A 104 6.83 0.98 -2.94
CA ILE A 104 6.87 0.31 -4.24
C ILE A 104 7.50 -1.07 -4.12
N PHE A 105 6.81 -2.08 -4.65
CA PHE A 105 7.36 -3.43 -4.76
C PHE A 105 7.97 -3.60 -6.14
N ARG A 106 9.27 -3.85 -6.18
CA ARG A 106 10.01 -4.04 -7.43
C ARG A 106 11.14 -5.03 -7.20
N ASN A 107 11.40 -5.85 -8.21
CA ASN A 107 12.49 -6.85 -8.15
C ASN A 107 12.44 -7.73 -6.91
N GLY A 108 11.24 -8.05 -6.42
CA GLY A 108 11.03 -8.91 -5.26
C GLY A 108 11.22 -8.23 -3.92
N ASN A 109 11.39 -6.92 -3.87
CA ASN A 109 11.64 -6.18 -2.63
C ASN A 109 10.75 -4.94 -2.51
N TRP A 110 10.49 -4.54 -1.26
CA TRP A 110 9.81 -3.30 -0.96
C TRP A 110 10.80 -2.15 -0.80
N TYR A 111 10.46 -1.01 -1.38
CA TYR A 111 11.19 0.25 -1.21
C TYR A 111 10.21 1.30 -0.72
N ALA A 112 10.61 2.04 0.31
CA ALA A 112 9.78 3.10 0.89
C ALA A 112 10.45 4.45 0.69
N TYR A 113 9.66 5.47 0.39
CA TYR A 113 10.12 6.84 0.16
C TYR A 113 9.26 7.79 0.96
N ASP A 114 9.87 8.84 1.52
CA ASP A 114 9.13 9.92 2.16
C ASP A 114 8.64 10.96 1.13
N MET A 115 7.99 12.01 1.60
CA MET A 115 7.45 13.05 0.72
C MET A 115 8.53 13.82 -0.05
N HIS A 116 9.78 13.73 0.36
CA HIS A 116 10.93 14.33 -0.34
C HIS A 116 11.62 13.33 -1.26
N LEU A 117 11.02 12.17 -1.47
CA LEU A 117 11.52 11.06 -2.28
C LEU A 117 12.86 10.51 -1.78
N SER A 118 13.11 10.62 -0.49
CA SER A 118 14.26 10.01 0.17
C SER A 118 13.95 8.56 0.52
N LEU A 119 14.85 7.66 0.16
CA LEU A 119 14.68 6.22 0.43
C LEU A 119 14.74 5.96 1.94
N ILE A 120 13.78 5.19 2.42
CA ILE A 120 13.68 4.79 3.82
C ILE A 120 13.90 3.29 3.92
N HIS A 121 14.69 2.86 4.90
CA HIS A 121 14.86 1.44 5.18
C HIS A 121 13.72 0.94 6.07
N ILE A 122 13.16 -0.18 5.68
CA ILE A 122 12.06 -0.81 6.42
C ILE A 122 12.64 -1.92 7.32
#